data_01fa22636c2b3d19bae7d670ec5239b6
#
_entry.id   01fa22636c2b3d19bae7d670ec5239b6
#
_cell.length_a   1.000
_cell.length_b   1.000
_cell.length_c   1.000
_cell.angle_alpha   90.00
_cell.angle_beta   90.00
_cell.angle_gamma   90.00
#
_symmetry.space_group_name_H-M   'P 1'
#
loop_
_entity.id
_entity.type
_entity.pdbx_description
1 polymer ?
#
loop_
_entity_poly.entity_id
_entity_poly.type
_entity_poly.pdbx_seq_one_letter_code
_entity_poly.pdbx_strand_id
1 'polypeptide(L)'
;VVGMSLSMTLRSVVTFVGALALMTFSSPLLTFCVIVAVPAVLVPIKVLAPQVRRYAKESQDKVADLGARIDESLHEIMTVQAYTAENAERLHFSKKVELAMDVAKKRIHYRSLLIGCIMCISMTAIIFIAWVGARQVLDGTMTVGELSAFLFYAVMAGGSVATISEVIGEVQRGVGASERLYELF
;
A
#
# COMPACT_ATOMS: atom_id res chain seq x y z
N VAL A 1 -23.95 -7.77 0.43
CA VAL A 1 -22.49 -7.54 0.32
C VAL A 1 -21.90 -8.44 -0.77
N VAL A 2 -22.06 -9.77 -0.72
CA VAL A 2 -21.45 -10.73 -1.66
C VAL A 2 -21.87 -10.48 -3.13
N GLY A 3 -23.12 -10.18 -3.39
CA GLY A 3 -23.61 -9.91 -4.75
C GLY A 3 -23.04 -8.63 -5.38
N MET A 4 -22.82 -7.58 -4.59
CA MET A 4 -22.19 -6.34 -5.07
C MET A 4 -20.71 -6.56 -5.38
N SER A 5 -19.98 -7.25 -4.51
CA SER A 5 -18.56 -7.55 -4.72
C SER A 5 -18.34 -8.43 -5.95
N LEU A 6 -19.20 -9.41 -6.19
CA LEU A 6 -19.16 -10.27 -7.39
C LEU A 6 -19.40 -9.48 -8.68
N SER A 7 -20.42 -8.62 -8.68
CA SER A 7 -20.74 -7.77 -9.84
C SER A 7 -19.61 -6.77 -10.14
N MET A 8 -19.02 -6.16 -9.12
CA MET A 8 -17.87 -5.26 -9.27
C MET A 8 -16.64 -5.99 -9.81
N THR A 9 -16.35 -7.20 -9.31
CA THR A 9 -15.24 -8.01 -9.79
C THR A 9 -15.43 -8.38 -11.25
N LEU A 10 -16.61 -8.88 -11.64
CA LEU A 10 -16.88 -9.26 -13.01
C LEU A 10 -16.73 -8.08 -13.97
N ARG A 11 -17.30 -6.92 -13.61
CA ARG A 11 -17.15 -5.68 -14.39
C ARG A 11 -15.68 -5.30 -14.54
N SER A 12 -14.92 -5.32 -13.44
CA SER A 12 -13.51 -4.93 -13.44
C SER A 12 -12.65 -5.89 -14.26
N VAL A 13 -12.92 -7.19 -14.20
CA VAL A 13 -12.24 -8.17 -15.05
C VAL A 13 -12.52 -7.94 -16.53
N VAL A 14 -13.80 -7.75 -16.90
CA VAL A 14 -14.19 -7.47 -18.28
C VAL A 14 -13.57 -6.16 -18.78
N THR A 15 -13.59 -5.12 -17.95
CA THR A 15 -12.96 -3.83 -18.27
C THR A 15 -11.45 -3.96 -18.43
N PHE A 16 -10.78 -4.70 -17.56
CA PHE A 16 -9.34 -4.94 -17.65
C PHE A 16 -8.95 -5.68 -18.93
N VAL A 17 -9.63 -6.79 -19.23
CA VAL A 17 -9.39 -7.59 -20.44
C VAL A 17 -9.68 -6.79 -21.69
N GLY A 18 -10.81 -6.07 -21.71
CA GLY A 18 -11.20 -5.20 -22.83
C GLY A 18 -10.20 -4.06 -23.05
N ALA A 19 -9.78 -3.38 -21.99
CA ALA A 19 -8.77 -2.32 -22.06
C ALA A 19 -7.43 -2.87 -22.58
N LEU A 20 -6.98 -4.02 -22.07
CA LEU A 20 -5.74 -4.66 -22.50
C LEU A 20 -5.78 -5.06 -24.00
N ALA A 21 -6.90 -5.60 -24.46
CA ALA A 21 -7.11 -5.93 -25.86
C ALA A 21 -7.05 -4.66 -26.73
N LEU A 22 -7.79 -3.61 -26.37
CA LEU A 22 -7.80 -2.33 -27.10
C LEU A 22 -6.43 -1.67 -27.12
N MET A 23 -5.69 -1.70 -26.02
CA MET A 23 -4.31 -1.21 -25.96
C MET A 23 -3.41 -1.97 -26.94
N THR A 24 -3.53 -3.29 -26.99
CA THR A 24 -2.71 -4.13 -27.88
C THR A 24 -3.03 -3.86 -29.37
N PHE A 25 -4.27 -3.61 -29.69
CA PHE A 25 -4.68 -3.21 -31.05
C PHE A 25 -4.22 -1.81 -31.41
N SER A 26 -4.19 -0.86 -30.46
CA SER A 26 -3.74 0.50 -30.71
C SER A 26 -2.22 0.60 -30.92
N SER A 27 -1.44 -0.02 -30.03
CA SER A 27 0.02 -0.06 -30.13
C SER A 27 0.60 -1.21 -29.30
N PRO A 28 1.09 -2.28 -29.94
CA PRO A 28 1.70 -3.41 -29.22
C PRO A 28 2.95 -2.99 -28.43
N LEU A 29 3.73 -2.03 -28.96
CA LEU A 29 4.95 -1.54 -28.33
C LEU A 29 4.66 -0.78 -27.03
N LEU A 30 3.69 0.13 -27.05
CA LEU A 30 3.29 0.85 -25.85
C LEU A 30 2.67 -0.10 -24.81
N THR A 31 1.88 -1.09 -25.24
CA THR A 31 1.33 -2.12 -24.35
C THR A 31 2.43 -2.93 -23.69
N PHE A 32 3.47 -3.30 -24.40
CA PHE A 32 4.65 -3.97 -23.84
C PHE A 32 5.35 -3.10 -22.78
N CYS A 33 5.50 -1.78 -23.04
CA CYS A 33 6.05 -0.84 -22.04
C CYS A 33 5.22 -0.81 -20.75
N VAL A 34 3.89 -0.80 -20.87
CA VAL A 34 2.99 -0.85 -19.70
C VAL A 34 3.14 -2.16 -18.94
N ILE A 35 3.18 -3.30 -19.64
CA ILE A 35 3.37 -4.62 -19.01
C ILE A 35 4.70 -4.71 -18.27
N VAL A 36 5.76 -4.10 -18.76
CA VAL A 36 7.07 -4.06 -18.08
C VAL A 36 7.06 -3.08 -16.90
N ALA A 37 6.32 -1.99 -16.99
CA ALA A 37 6.21 -1.01 -15.90
C ALA A 37 5.52 -1.60 -14.65
N VAL A 38 4.56 -2.50 -14.81
CA VAL A 38 3.84 -3.13 -13.69
C VAL A 38 4.78 -3.90 -12.75
N PRO A 39 5.61 -4.86 -13.21
CA PRO A 39 6.59 -5.51 -12.36
C PRO A 39 7.58 -4.53 -11.71
N ALA A 40 8.01 -3.49 -12.43
CA ALA A 40 8.92 -2.49 -11.89
C ALA A 40 8.36 -1.78 -10.65
N VAL A 41 7.05 -1.52 -10.61
CA VAL A 41 6.35 -0.96 -9.43
C VAL A 41 6.17 -2.01 -8.33
N LEU A 42 5.98 -3.28 -8.69
CA LEU A 42 5.76 -4.35 -7.71
C LEU A 42 7.04 -4.74 -6.94
N VAL A 43 8.22 -4.55 -7.53
CA VAL A 43 9.50 -4.88 -6.87
C VAL A 43 9.69 -4.14 -5.55
N PRO A 44 9.64 -2.80 -5.47
CA PRO A 44 9.78 -2.10 -4.20
C PRO A 44 8.68 -2.47 -3.19
N ILE A 45 7.47 -2.77 -3.65
CA ILE A 45 6.39 -3.22 -2.77
C ILE A 45 6.78 -4.56 -2.12
N LYS A 46 7.24 -5.54 -2.90
CA LYS A 46 7.65 -6.86 -2.36
C LYS A 46 8.81 -6.77 -1.38
N VAL A 47 9.76 -5.86 -1.62
CA VAL A 47 10.97 -5.72 -0.81
C VAL A 47 10.72 -4.89 0.46
N LEU A 48 10.01 -3.77 0.35
CA LEU A 48 9.88 -2.80 1.45
C LEU A 48 8.59 -2.98 2.28
N ALA A 49 7.50 -3.51 1.70
CA ALA A 49 6.25 -3.68 2.45
C ALA A 49 6.37 -4.62 3.67
N PRO A 50 7.12 -5.74 3.64
CA PRO A 50 7.35 -6.55 4.83
C PRO A 50 8.04 -5.77 5.95
N GLN A 51 9.02 -4.91 5.63
CA GLN A 51 9.71 -4.06 6.60
C GLN A 51 8.75 -3.04 7.22
N VAL A 52 7.93 -2.39 6.39
CA VAL A 52 6.92 -1.44 6.87
C VAL A 52 5.94 -2.12 7.82
N ARG A 53 5.47 -3.33 7.48
CA ARG A 53 4.55 -4.11 8.34
C ARG A 53 5.20 -4.51 9.66
N ARG A 54 6.46 -4.97 9.62
CA ARG A 54 7.22 -5.34 10.82
C ARG A 54 7.36 -4.16 11.77
N TYR A 55 7.86 -3.02 11.30
CA TYR A 55 8.03 -1.84 12.14
C TYR A 55 6.68 -1.21 12.55
N ALA A 56 5.62 -1.38 11.76
CA ALA A 56 4.28 -0.95 12.16
C ALA A 56 3.78 -1.74 13.37
N LYS A 57 3.95 -3.08 13.37
CA LYS A 57 3.60 -3.95 14.49
C LYS A 57 4.44 -3.62 15.71
N GLU A 58 5.77 -3.57 15.55
CA GLU A 58 6.70 -3.26 16.66
C GLU A 58 6.41 -1.88 17.27
N SER A 59 6.08 -0.87 16.46
CA SER A 59 5.66 0.45 16.95
C SER A 59 4.36 0.38 17.76
N GLN A 60 3.40 -0.45 17.35
CA GLN A 60 2.14 -0.63 18.06
C GLN A 60 2.35 -1.35 19.39
N ASP A 61 3.20 -2.38 19.42
CA ASP A 61 3.57 -3.10 20.64
C ASP A 61 4.26 -2.15 21.64
N LYS A 62 5.18 -1.29 21.19
CA LYS A 62 5.84 -0.31 22.05
C LYS A 62 4.88 0.75 22.62
N VAL A 63 3.89 1.18 21.85
CA VAL A 63 2.84 2.09 22.35
C VAL A 63 1.96 1.39 23.38
N ALA A 64 1.63 0.12 23.18
CA ALA A 64 0.87 -0.67 24.16
C ALA A 64 1.66 -0.85 25.47
N ASP A 65 2.98 -1.14 25.38
CA ASP A 65 3.88 -1.22 26.54
C ASP A 65 3.94 0.10 27.34
N LEU A 66 3.89 1.25 26.64
CA LEU A 66 3.81 2.57 27.28
C LEU A 66 2.50 2.77 28.01
N GLY A 67 1.38 2.39 27.38
CA GLY A 67 0.05 2.45 27.99
C GLY A 67 -0.05 1.61 29.26
N ALA A 68 0.41 0.35 29.20
CA ALA A 68 0.42 -0.55 30.35
C ALA A 68 1.30 0.01 31.50
N ARG A 69 2.44 0.64 31.16
CA ARG A 69 3.31 1.24 32.20
C ARG A 69 2.68 2.48 32.85
N ILE A 70 1.98 3.31 32.07
CA ILE A 70 1.24 4.45 32.63
C ILE A 70 0.16 3.95 33.62
N ASP A 71 -0.57 2.93 33.22
CA ASP A 71 -1.64 2.33 34.03
C ASP A 71 -1.08 1.77 35.34
N GLU A 72 0.03 1.01 35.28
CA GLU A 72 0.74 0.48 36.44
C GLU A 72 1.20 1.60 37.38
N SER A 73 1.89 2.63 36.84
CA SER A 73 2.43 3.73 37.65
C SER A 73 1.34 4.59 38.30
N LEU A 74 0.20 4.76 37.60
CA LEU A 74 -0.94 5.48 38.17
C LEU A 74 -1.70 4.66 39.23
N HIS A 75 -1.78 3.34 39.04
CA HIS A 75 -2.41 2.46 40.03
C HIS A 75 -1.61 2.41 41.33
N GLU A 76 -0.28 2.42 41.22
CA GLU A 76 0.64 2.37 42.36
C GLU A 76 1.19 3.74 42.77
N ILE A 77 0.49 4.84 42.44
CA ILE A 77 1.00 6.22 42.65
C ILE A 77 1.31 6.50 44.11
N MET A 78 0.53 5.96 45.05
CA MET A 78 0.73 6.11 46.50
C MET A 78 2.05 5.48 46.93
N THR A 79 2.40 4.32 46.36
CA THR A 79 3.66 3.62 46.63
C THR A 79 4.84 4.42 46.07
N VAL A 80 4.74 4.93 44.85
CA VAL A 80 5.77 5.74 44.20
C VAL A 80 6.06 7.01 45.05
N GLN A 81 5.02 7.68 45.54
CA GLN A 81 5.16 8.86 46.39
C GLN A 81 5.70 8.53 47.78
N ALA A 82 5.26 7.43 48.39
CA ALA A 82 5.74 7.01 49.71
C ALA A 82 7.25 6.75 49.72
N TYR A 83 7.81 6.24 48.63
CA TYR A 83 9.23 5.98 48.46
C TYR A 83 10.02 7.14 47.80
N THR A 84 9.40 8.28 47.51
CA THR A 84 9.99 9.42 46.79
C THR A 84 10.66 9.00 45.46
N ALA A 85 10.05 8.05 44.74
CA ALA A 85 10.63 7.40 43.57
C ALA A 85 10.21 8.06 42.24
N GLU A 86 9.58 9.25 42.25
CA GLU A 86 9.05 9.94 41.08
C GLU A 86 10.11 10.21 40.01
N ASN A 87 11.33 10.59 40.44
CA ASN A 87 12.42 10.84 39.51
C ASN A 87 12.92 9.57 38.81
N ALA A 88 12.96 8.45 39.55
CA ALA A 88 13.34 7.16 38.99
C ALA A 88 12.29 6.66 37.98
N GLU A 89 11.02 6.79 38.32
CA GLU A 89 9.91 6.41 37.44
C GLU A 89 9.88 7.27 36.18
N ARG A 90 10.06 8.58 36.33
CA ARG A 90 10.14 9.52 35.20
C ARG A 90 11.30 9.21 34.24
N LEU A 91 12.47 8.84 34.77
CA LEU A 91 13.62 8.45 33.96
C LEU A 91 13.36 7.13 33.23
N HIS A 92 12.74 6.17 33.90
CA HIS A 92 12.37 4.89 33.32
C HIS A 92 11.36 5.03 32.20
N PHE A 93 10.32 5.84 32.41
CA PHE A 93 9.32 6.16 31.41
C PHE A 93 9.92 6.88 30.20
N SER A 94 10.80 7.88 30.43
CA SER A 94 11.48 8.62 29.38
C SER A 94 12.28 7.69 28.46
N LYS A 95 13.00 6.72 29.01
CA LYS A 95 13.74 5.71 28.23
C LYS A 95 12.81 4.86 27.35
N LYS A 96 11.68 4.44 27.90
CA LYS A 96 10.69 3.66 27.12
C LYS A 96 10.08 4.49 25.98
N VAL A 97 9.79 5.78 26.21
CA VAL A 97 9.32 6.72 25.18
C VAL A 97 10.35 6.86 24.07
N GLU A 98 11.63 6.98 24.43
CA GLU A 98 12.73 7.12 23.46
C GLU A 98 12.85 5.88 22.57
N LEU A 99 12.77 4.68 23.15
CA LEU A 99 12.73 3.43 22.39
C LEU A 99 11.52 3.33 21.45
N ALA A 100 10.33 3.72 21.93
CA ALA A 100 9.13 3.76 21.08
C ALA A 100 9.27 4.76 19.93
N MET A 101 9.86 5.92 20.18
CA MET A 101 10.13 6.94 19.17
C MET A 101 11.11 6.46 18.10
N ASP A 102 12.16 5.72 18.49
CA ASP A 102 13.14 5.19 17.52
C ASP A 102 12.52 4.15 16.60
N VAL A 103 11.65 3.29 17.13
CA VAL A 103 10.89 2.35 16.29
C VAL A 103 9.92 3.09 15.36
N ALA A 104 9.24 4.12 15.87
CA ALA A 104 8.34 4.95 15.06
C ALA A 104 9.09 5.67 13.92
N LYS A 105 10.30 6.20 14.17
CA LYS A 105 11.16 6.81 13.14
C LYS A 105 11.52 5.79 12.05
N LYS A 106 11.91 4.57 12.43
CA LYS A 106 12.21 3.50 11.46
C LYS A 106 10.99 3.15 10.61
N ARG A 107 9.81 3.02 11.22
CA ARG A 107 8.54 2.81 10.50
C ARG A 107 8.28 3.91 9.48
N ILE A 108 8.41 5.17 9.89
CA ILE A 108 8.21 6.33 9.00
C ILE A 108 9.20 6.30 7.85
N HIS A 109 10.48 6.05 8.13
CA HIS A 109 11.54 6.00 7.11
C HIS A 109 11.25 4.94 6.03
N TYR A 110 10.97 3.69 6.42
CA TYR A 110 10.66 2.63 5.45
C TYR A 110 9.37 2.91 4.67
N ARG A 111 8.36 3.48 5.33
CA ARG A 111 7.11 3.88 4.68
C ARG A 111 7.33 5.00 3.66
N SER A 112 8.09 6.02 4.01
CA SER A 112 8.42 7.14 3.11
C SER A 112 9.25 6.67 1.93
N LEU A 113 10.23 5.78 2.15
CA LEU A 113 11.04 5.19 1.10
C LEU A 113 10.17 4.37 0.13
N LEU A 114 9.26 3.54 0.65
CA LEU A 114 8.33 2.77 -0.17
C LEU A 114 7.46 3.67 -1.06
N ILE A 115 6.83 4.69 -0.46
CA ILE A 115 5.97 5.63 -1.19
C ILE A 115 6.79 6.40 -2.23
N GLY A 116 7.97 6.90 -1.85
CA GLY A 116 8.87 7.62 -2.75
C GLY A 116 9.31 6.78 -3.95
N CYS A 117 9.71 5.53 -3.72
CA CYS A 117 10.07 4.61 -4.81
C CYS A 117 8.89 4.35 -5.76
N ILE A 118 7.70 4.09 -5.22
CA ILE A 118 6.50 3.87 -6.05
C ILE A 118 6.20 5.10 -6.88
N MET A 119 6.21 6.30 -6.28
CA MET A 119 5.95 7.56 -6.99
C MET A 119 6.98 7.84 -8.08
N CYS A 120 8.27 7.69 -7.79
CA CYS A 120 9.34 7.89 -8.77
C CYS A 120 9.22 6.93 -9.95
N ILE A 121 9.04 5.64 -9.69
CA ILE A 121 8.91 4.61 -10.74
C ILE A 121 7.66 4.86 -11.58
N SER A 122 6.52 5.14 -10.94
CA SER A 122 5.26 5.41 -11.65
C SER A 122 5.37 6.66 -12.54
N MET A 123 5.95 7.75 -12.02
CA MET A 123 6.11 8.97 -12.78
C MET A 123 7.07 8.79 -13.96
N THR A 124 8.19 8.09 -13.73
CA THR A 124 9.13 7.74 -14.78
C THR A 124 8.48 6.89 -15.86
N ALA A 125 7.67 5.90 -15.49
CA ALA A 125 6.95 5.07 -16.44
C ALA A 125 5.95 5.87 -17.27
N ILE A 126 5.18 6.77 -16.66
CA ILE A 126 4.23 7.64 -17.37
C ILE A 126 4.97 8.52 -18.39
N ILE A 127 6.05 9.20 -17.98
CA ILE A 127 6.85 10.05 -18.86
C ILE A 127 7.45 9.24 -20.01
N PHE A 128 7.96 8.05 -19.72
CA PHE A 128 8.55 7.16 -20.71
C PHE A 128 7.52 6.71 -21.75
N ILE A 129 6.34 6.29 -21.31
CA ILE A 129 5.23 5.88 -22.20
C ILE A 129 4.78 7.06 -23.06
N ALA A 130 4.63 8.25 -22.47
CA ALA A 130 4.29 9.46 -23.22
C ALA A 130 5.35 9.83 -24.27
N TRP A 131 6.62 9.70 -23.92
CA TRP A 131 7.73 9.96 -24.84
C TRP A 131 7.78 8.97 -26.02
N VAL A 132 7.62 7.68 -25.75
CA VAL A 132 7.55 6.64 -26.80
C VAL A 132 6.33 6.85 -27.69
N GLY A 133 5.15 7.16 -27.09
CA GLY A 133 3.93 7.45 -27.84
C GLY A 133 4.07 8.69 -28.73
N ALA A 134 4.67 9.77 -28.21
CA ALA A 134 4.92 10.99 -29.00
C ALA A 134 5.85 10.70 -30.19
N ARG A 135 6.87 9.85 -30.01
CA ARG A 135 7.74 9.43 -31.13
C ARG A 135 6.94 8.67 -32.20
N GLN A 136 6.08 7.73 -31.83
CA GLN A 136 5.24 7.02 -32.78
C GLN A 136 4.32 7.95 -33.58
N VAL A 137 3.81 9.02 -32.93
CA VAL A 137 3.02 10.04 -33.61
C VAL A 137 3.88 10.84 -34.61
N LEU A 138 5.10 11.23 -34.25
CA LEU A 138 6.01 11.93 -35.15
C LEU A 138 6.46 11.07 -36.34
N ASP A 139 6.66 9.78 -36.10
CA ASP A 139 7.03 8.80 -37.14
C ASP A 139 5.82 8.41 -38.03
N GLY A 140 4.64 8.95 -37.78
CA GLY A 140 3.42 8.70 -38.56
C GLY A 140 2.84 7.29 -38.39
N THR A 141 3.32 6.51 -37.41
CA THR A 141 2.83 5.15 -37.13
C THR A 141 1.62 5.13 -36.22
N MET A 142 1.29 6.25 -35.59
CA MET A 142 0.16 6.43 -34.68
C MET A 142 -0.42 7.83 -34.80
N THR A 143 -1.72 7.97 -34.67
CA THR A 143 -2.36 9.29 -34.62
C THR A 143 -2.41 9.84 -33.19
N VAL A 144 -2.54 11.17 -33.05
CA VAL A 144 -2.72 11.80 -31.73
C VAL A 144 -3.97 11.27 -31.03
N GLY A 145 -5.04 10.95 -31.79
CA GLY A 145 -6.27 10.37 -31.26
C GLY A 145 -6.05 8.98 -30.68
N GLU A 146 -5.28 8.14 -31.36
CA GLU A 146 -4.93 6.78 -30.89
C GLU A 146 -4.08 6.83 -29.63
N LEU A 147 -3.12 7.76 -29.54
CA LEU A 147 -2.32 7.96 -28.32
C LEU A 147 -3.20 8.38 -27.13
N SER A 148 -4.14 9.30 -27.37
CA SER A 148 -5.08 9.74 -26.33
C SER A 148 -6.00 8.60 -25.87
N ALA A 149 -6.50 7.79 -26.81
CA ALA A 149 -7.30 6.60 -26.51
C ALA A 149 -6.47 5.57 -25.72
N PHE A 150 -5.21 5.33 -26.12
CA PHE A 150 -4.32 4.43 -25.41
C PHE A 150 -4.11 4.84 -23.94
N LEU A 151 -3.85 6.13 -23.69
CA LEU A 151 -3.70 6.65 -22.32
C LEU A 151 -4.98 6.47 -21.50
N PHE A 152 -6.14 6.67 -22.13
CA PHE A 152 -7.43 6.44 -21.48
C PHE A 152 -7.62 4.95 -21.11
N TYR A 153 -7.31 4.04 -22.02
CA TYR A 153 -7.38 2.59 -21.76
C TYR A 153 -6.39 2.17 -20.66
N ALA A 154 -5.19 2.76 -20.64
CA ALA A 154 -4.20 2.49 -19.58
C ALA A 154 -4.72 2.90 -18.19
N VAL A 155 -5.39 4.06 -18.08
CA VAL A 155 -6.01 4.51 -16.83
C VAL A 155 -7.16 3.57 -16.44
N MET A 156 -8.01 3.16 -17.40
CA MET A 156 -9.09 2.20 -17.13
C MET A 156 -8.57 0.84 -16.65
N ALA A 157 -7.51 0.33 -17.30
CA ALA A 157 -6.88 -0.92 -16.89
C ALA A 157 -6.32 -0.82 -15.47
N GLY A 158 -5.60 0.27 -15.16
CA GLY A 158 -5.06 0.52 -13.81
C GLY A 158 -6.15 0.61 -12.74
N GLY A 159 -7.24 1.33 -13.01
CA GLY A 159 -8.39 1.42 -12.12
C GLY A 159 -9.05 0.06 -11.86
N SER A 160 -9.18 -0.76 -12.90
CA SER A 160 -9.75 -2.10 -12.78
C SER A 160 -8.92 -3.02 -11.89
N VAL A 161 -7.57 -2.96 -11.97
CA VAL A 161 -6.67 -3.71 -11.09
C VAL A 161 -6.81 -3.27 -9.63
N ALA A 162 -6.94 -1.96 -9.39
CA ALA A 162 -7.16 -1.43 -8.05
C ALA A 162 -8.46 -1.99 -7.43
N THR A 163 -9.56 -1.94 -8.18
CA THR A 163 -10.87 -2.46 -7.74
C THR A 163 -10.82 -3.97 -7.46
N ILE A 164 -10.18 -4.76 -8.34
CA ILE A 164 -10.02 -6.20 -8.14
C ILE A 164 -9.23 -6.47 -6.84
N SER A 165 -8.15 -5.72 -6.60
CA SER A 165 -7.33 -5.86 -5.39
C SER A 165 -8.12 -5.53 -4.12
N GLU A 166 -8.98 -4.52 -4.16
CA GLU A 166 -9.85 -4.13 -3.05
C GLU A 166 -10.85 -5.24 -2.71
N VAL A 167 -11.52 -5.80 -3.72
CA VAL A 167 -12.49 -6.89 -3.55
C VAL A 167 -11.82 -8.14 -3.00
N ILE A 168 -10.62 -8.51 -3.49
CA ILE A 168 -9.85 -9.64 -2.94
C ILE A 168 -9.56 -9.41 -1.45
N GLY A 169 -9.16 -8.19 -1.07
CA GLY A 169 -8.93 -7.84 0.34
C GLY A 169 -10.21 -7.91 1.19
N GLU A 170 -11.36 -7.54 0.62
CA GLU A 170 -12.66 -7.62 1.30
C GLU A 170 -13.11 -9.07 1.51
N VAL A 171 -12.95 -9.91 0.50
CA VAL A 171 -13.23 -11.36 0.59
C VAL A 171 -12.33 -12.03 1.63
N GLN A 172 -11.03 -11.74 1.64
CA GLN A 172 -10.10 -12.29 2.64
C GLN A 172 -10.48 -11.90 4.07
N ARG A 173 -10.92 -10.65 4.28
CA ARG A 173 -11.45 -10.21 5.59
C ARG A 173 -12.73 -10.94 5.97
N GLY A 174 -13.62 -11.16 5.01
CA GLY A 174 -14.87 -11.89 5.21
C GLY A 174 -14.63 -13.36 5.58
N VAL A 175 -13.72 -14.03 4.89
CA VAL A 175 -13.31 -15.43 5.19
C VAL A 175 -12.70 -15.52 6.59
N GLY A 176 -11.77 -14.63 6.94
CA GLY A 176 -11.17 -14.65 8.28
C GLY A 176 -12.17 -14.36 9.41
N ALA A 177 -13.22 -13.59 9.15
CA ALA A 177 -14.29 -13.38 10.12
C ALA A 177 -15.19 -14.63 10.27
N SER A 178 -15.45 -15.36 9.18
CA SER A 178 -16.24 -16.59 9.21
C SER A 178 -15.50 -17.76 9.88
N GLU A 179 -14.17 -17.87 9.69
CA GLU A 179 -13.34 -18.87 10.41
C GLU A 179 -13.43 -18.70 11.93
N ARG A 180 -13.34 -17.46 12.42
CA ARG A 180 -13.48 -17.17 13.86
C ARG A 180 -14.87 -17.50 14.42
N LEU A 181 -15.92 -17.39 13.60
CA LEU A 181 -17.26 -17.82 13.98
C LEU A 181 -17.40 -19.34 14.05
N TYR A 182 -16.69 -20.06 13.16
CA TYR A 182 -16.66 -21.54 13.17
C TYR A 182 -15.88 -22.11 14.36
N GLU A 183 -14.87 -21.40 14.87
CA GLU A 183 -14.11 -21.80 16.07
C GLU A 183 -14.91 -21.60 17.38
N LEU A 184 -16.00 -20.83 17.32
CA LEU A 184 -16.87 -20.55 18.50
C LEU A 184 -18.05 -21.52 18.62
N PHE A 185 -18.28 -22.40 17.63
CA PHE A 185 -19.32 -23.45 17.64
C PHE A 185 -18.68 -24.84 17.60
#